data_7e5a089e1fd978df88943218ca1dca11
#
_entry.id   7e5a089e1fd978df88943218ca1dca11
#
_cell.length_a   1.000
_cell.length_b   1.000
_cell.length_c   1.000
_cell.angle_alpha   90.00
_cell.angle_beta   90.00
_cell.angle_gamma   90.00
#
_symmetry.space_group_name_H-M   'P 1'
#
loop_
_entity.id
_entity.type
_entity.pdbx_description
1 polymer ?
#
loop_
_entity_poly.entity_id
_entity_poly.type
_entity_poly.pdbx_seq_one_letter_code
_entity_poly.pdbx_strand_id
1 'polypeptide(L)'
;MIYAGFRVTPGPGQGLALMPLVARVNELVSRHGGKPIANFAVAFGGAGSGDHIHIFGYQDWAAIGASGEALQADPDWQKLIAETGPKIAGIASSILQPMPGSPLQ
;
A
#
# COMPACT_ATOMS: atom_id res chain seq x y z
N MET A 1 7.22 12.50 -10.35
CA MET A 1 6.56 11.30 -9.83
C MET A 1 5.59 11.69 -8.74
N ILE A 2 4.47 11.03 -8.64
CA ILE A 2 3.54 11.17 -7.52
C ILE A 2 3.46 9.85 -6.77
N TYR A 3 2.95 9.88 -5.53
CA TYR A 3 2.98 8.71 -4.67
C TYR A 3 1.60 8.40 -4.12
N ALA A 4 1.28 7.13 -4.00
CA ALA A 4 0.11 6.66 -3.28
C ALA A 4 0.56 6.08 -1.94
N GLY A 5 -0.01 6.59 -0.86
CA GLY A 5 0.24 6.11 0.49
C GLY A 5 -0.99 5.38 1.03
N PHE A 6 -0.75 4.24 1.65
CA PHE A 6 -1.80 3.44 2.29
C PHE A 6 -1.41 3.20 3.74
N ARG A 7 -2.30 3.56 4.65
CA ARG A 7 -2.17 3.22 6.05
C ARG A 7 -3.17 2.12 6.38
N VAL A 8 -2.66 0.95 6.69
CA VAL A 8 -3.47 -0.24 6.99
C VAL A 8 -3.47 -0.45 8.49
N THR A 9 -4.65 -0.50 9.08
CA THR A 9 -4.83 -0.85 10.49
C THR A 9 -5.18 -2.33 10.58
N PRO A 10 -4.28 -3.19 11.08
CA PRO A 10 -4.59 -4.62 11.26
C PRO A 10 -5.72 -4.81 12.26
N GLY A 11 -6.51 -5.85 12.05
CA GLY A 11 -7.45 -6.31 13.05
C GLY A 11 -6.73 -6.79 14.31
N PRO A 12 -7.43 -6.95 15.44
CA PRO A 12 -6.80 -7.39 16.69
C PRO A 12 -6.00 -8.68 16.50
N GLY A 13 -4.72 -8.64 16.86
CA GLY A 13 -3.81 -9.78 16.76
C GLY A 13 -3.36 -10.14 15.33
N GLN A 14 -3.71 -9.37 14.30
CA GLN A 14 -3.45 -9.73 12.91
C GLN A 14 -2.21 -9.07 12.29
N GLY A 15 -1.52 -8.18 13.01
CA GLY A 15 -0.38 -7.45 12.46
C GLY A 15 0.72 -8.35 11.91
N LEU A 16 1.11 -9.37 12.65
CA LEU A 16 2.14 -10.32 12.22
C LEU A 16 1.67 -11.19 11.04
N ALA A 17 0.38 -11.50 10.96
CA ALA A 17 -0.17 -12.31 9.87
C ALA A 17 -0.17 -11.55 8.53
N LEU A 18 -0.18 -10.22 8.56
CA LEU A 18 -0.13 -9.39 7.35
C LEU A 18 1.29 -9.17 6.83
N MET A 19 2.31 -9.23 7.69
CA MET A 19 3.70 -8.97 7.29
C MET A 19 4.21 -9.85 6.15
N PRO A 20 3.97 -11.18 6.13
CA PRO A 20 4.44 -12.02 5.04
C PRO A 20 3.81 -11.71 3.68
N LEU A 21 2.71 -10.95 3.67
CA LEU A 21 1.97 -10.62 2.45
C LEU A 21 2.50 -9.37 1.74
N VAL A 22 3.38 -8.61 2.40
CA VAL A 22 3.94 -7.35 1.85
C VAL A 22 4.65 -7.58 0.53
N ALA A 23 5.46 -8.63 0.43
CA ALA A 23 6.19 -8.95 -0.80
C ALA A 23 5.24 -9.23 -1.98
N ARG A 24 4.12 -9.90 -1.72
CA ARG A 24 3.09 -10.16 -2.74
C ARG A 24 2.40 -8.88 -3.19
N VAL A 25 2.07 -7.99 -2.26
CA VAL A 25 1.50 -6.69 -2.58
C VAL A 25 2.45 -5.91 -3.49
N ASN A 26 3.72 -5.83 -3.11
CA ASN A 26 4.73 -5.11 -3.89
C ASN A 26 4.89 -5.71 -5.30
N GLU A 27 4.91 -7.02 -5.41
CA GLU A 27 5.01 -7.70 -6.71
C GLU A 27 3.82 -7.37 -7.61
N LEU A 28 2.60 -7.46 -7.07
CA LEU A 28 1.38 -7.21 -7.83
C LEU A 28 1.28 -5.75 -8.27
N VAL A 29 1.59 -4.81 -7.36
CA VAL A 29 1.62 -3.38 -7.70
C VAL A 29 2.67 -3.10 -8.77
N SER A 30 3.86 -3.71 -8.67
CA SER A 30 4.93 -3.56 -9.68
C SER A 30 4.50 -4.10 -11.04
N ARG A 31 3.77 -5.19 -11.06
CA ARG A 31 3.24 -5.80 -12.30
C ARG A 31 2.35 -4.84 -13.08
N HIS A 32 1.68 -3.93 -12.37
CA HIS A 32 0.71 -3.00 -12.95
C HIS A 32 1.15 -1.53 -12.87
N GLY A 33 2.44 -1.28 -12.89
CA GLY A 33 2.99 0.05 -13.12
C GLY A 33 3.32 0.89 -11.88
N GLY A 34 3.05 0.38 -10.68
CA GLY A 34 3.48 1.04 -9.45
C GLY A 34 4.90 0.66 -9.08
N LYS A 35 5.62 1.58 -8.46
CA LYS A 35 6.98 1.35 -7.96
C LYS A 35 6.93 1.28 -6.43
N PRO A 36 7.21 0.15 -5.80
CA PRO A 36 7.32 0.11 -4.34
C PRO A 36 8.44 1.02 -3.86
N ILE A 37 8.11 1.96 -2.99
CA ILE A 37 9.05 2.91 -2.41
C ILE A 37 9.45 2.48 -1.01
N ALA A 38 8.45 2.19 -0.16
CA ALA A 38 8.69 1.81 1.22
C ALA A 38 7.49 1.07 1.81
N ASN A 39 7.77 0.19 2.75
CA ASN A 39 6.78 -0.50 3.57
C ASN A 39 7.24 -0.41 5.01
N PHE A 40 6.41 0.16 5.88
CA PHE A 40 6.73 0.37 7.28
C PHE A 40 5.70 -0.29 8.19
N ALA A 41 6.16 -0.77 9.34
CA ALA A 41 5.29 -1.00 10.47
C ALA A 41 5.50 0.15 11.47
N VAL A 42 4.41 0.71 11.98
CA VAL A 42 4.49 1.76 12.99
C VAL A 42 4.81 1.11 14.33
N ALA A 43 6.08 1.20 14.75
CA ALA A 43 6.55 0.57 15.98
C ALA A 43 6.04 1.30 17.22
N PHE A 44 5.92 2.63 17.13
CA PHE A 44 5.43 3.47 18.23
C PHE A 44 4.74 4.70 17.64
N GLY A 45 3.49 4.94 18.00
CA GLY A 45 2.70 6.01 17.40
C GLY A 45 1.33 6.19 18.07
N GLY A 46 1.25 5.99 19.39
CA GLY A 46 -0.01 6.12 20.10
C GLY A 46 -1.05 5.14 19.55
N ALA A 47 -2.24 5.65 19.21
CA ALA A 47 -3.32 4.83 18.68
C ALA A 47 -3.00 4.18 17.32
N GLY A 48 -2.02 4.70 16.59
CA GLY A 48 -1.59 4.14 15.31
C GLY A 48 -0.47 3.10 15.42
N SER A 49 -0.04 2.72 16.63
CA SER A 49 0.97 1.69 16.81
C SER A 49 0.49 0.36 16.24
N GLY A 50 1.36 -0.29 15.46
CA GLY A 50 1.04 -1.54 14.79
C GLY A 50 0.43 -1.37 13.40
N ASP A 51 0.07 -0.15 12.98
CA ASP A 51 -0.36 0.10 11.62
C ASP A 51 0.77 -0.18 10.63
N HIS A 52 0.39 -0.58 9.41
CA HIS A 52 1.33 -0.73 8.31
C HIS A 52 1.17 0.44 7.34
N ILE A 53 2.30 0.97 6.86
CA ILE A 53 2.30 2.06 5.89
C ILE A 53 3.01 1.57 4.64
N HIS A 54 2.35 1.71 3.49
CA HIS A 54 2.88 1.33 2.19
C HIS A 54 2.88 2.54 1.27
N ILE A 55 4.01 2.79 0.61
CA ILE A 55 4.16 3.91 -0.31
C ILE A 55 4.60 3.37 -1.66
N PHE A 56 3.86 3.74 -2.71
CA PHE A 56 4.15 3.39 -4.09
C PHE A 56 4.29 4.64 -4.94
N GLY A 57 5.27 4.64 -5.84
CA GLY A 57 5.48 5.73 -6.77
C GLY A 57 4.84 5.44 -8.13
N TYR A 58 4.33 6.50 -8.76
CA TYR A 58 3.74 6.46 -10.09
C TYR A 58 4.23 7.63 -10.91
N GLN A 59 4.31 7.46 -12.21
CA GLN A 59 4.83 8.48 -13.10
C GLN A 59 3.93 9.73 -13.08
N ASP A 60 2.62 9.54 -13.09
CA ASP A 60 1.63 10.63 -13.11
C ASP A 60 0.26 10.13 -12.58
N TRP A 61 -0.72 11.02 -12.59
CA TRP A 61 -2.09 10.72 -12.16
C TRP A 61 -2.75 9.62 -13.00
N ALA A 62 -2.53 9.65 -14.31
CA ALA A 62 -3.11 8.67 -15.21
C ALA A 62 -2.58 7.27 -14.89
N ALA A 63 -1.30 7.16 -14.53
CA ALA A 63 -0.68 5.88 -14.15
C ALA A 63 -1.31 5.28 -12.89
N ILE A 64 -1.70 6.11 -11.91
CA ILE A 64 -2.41 5.63 -10.71
C ILE A 64 -3.74 4.99 -11.09
N GLY A 65 -4.54 5.67 -11.91
CA GLY A 65 -5.83 5.17 -12.35
C GLY A 65 -5.71 3.87 -13.15
N ALA A 66 -4.78 3.83 -14.10
CA ALA A 66 -4.54 2.65 -14.92
C ALA A 66 -4.08 1.45 -14.08
N SER A 67 -3.20 1.68 -13.11
CA SER A 67 -2.73 0.65 -12.19
C SER A 67 -3.87 0.10 -11.32
N GLY A 68 -4.72 0.97 -10.79
CA GLY A 68 -5.87 0.58 -9.99
C GLY A 68 -6.85 -0.31 -10.76
N GLU A 69 -7.16 0.06 -12.00
CA GLU A 69 -8.04 -0.74 -12.87
C GLU A 69 -7.42 -2.10 -13.18
N ALA A 70 -6.14 -2.12 -13.52
CA ALA A 70 -5.43 -3.35 -13.85
C ALA A 70 -5.34 -4.31 -12.64
N LEU A 71 -5.11 -3.77 -11.44
CA LEU A 71 -5.10 -4.56 -10.21
C LEU A 71 -6.46 -5.19 -9.94
N GLN A 72 -7.54 -4.40 -10.05
CA GLN A 72 -8.89 -4.93 -9.81
C GLN A 72 -9.26 -6.04 -10.78
N ALA A 73 -8.74 -6.02 -12.00
CA ALA A 73 -8.96 -7.06 -13.00
C ALA A 73 -8.03 -8.27 -12.85
N ASP A 74 -7.00 -8.18 -12.00
CA ASP A 74 -6.04 -9.26 -11.81
C ASP A 74 -6.57 -10.29 -10.80
N PRO A 75 -6.75 -11.56 -11.21
CA PRO A 75 -7.22 -12.62 -10.30
C PRO A 75 -6.32 -12.83 -9.09
N ASP A 76 -5.01 -12.61 -9.23
CA ASP A 76 -4.06 -12.75 -8.12
C ASP A 76 -4.29 -11.66 -7.07
N TRP A 77 -4.61 -10.43 -7.51
CA TRP A 77 -4.96 -9.34 -6.62
C TRP A 77 -6.28 -9.61 -5.90
N GLN A 78 -7.29 -10.09 -6.62
CA GLN A 78 -8.58 -10.44 -6.03
C GLN A 78 -8.42 -11.51 -4.95
N LYS A 79 -7.57 -12.51 -5.20
CA LYS A 79 -7.26 -13.56 -4.23
C LYS A 79 -6.56 -12.99 -3.00
N LEU A 80 -5.59 -12.10 -3.19
CA LEU A 80 -4.89 -11.44 -2.10
C LEU A 80 -5.84 -10.62 -1.23
N ILE A 81 -6.72 -9.83 -1.84
CA ILE A 81 -7.71 -9.02 -1.13
C ILE A 81 -8.68 -9.90 -0.34
N ALA A 82 -9.11 -11.01 -0.89
CA ALA A 82 -9.98 -11.95 -0.19
C ALA A 82 -9.28 -12.57 1.04
N GLU A 83 -7.99 -12.84 0.93
CA GLU A 83 -7.17 -13.38 2.02
C GLU A 83 -6.88 -12.33 3.11
N THR A 84 -6.60 -11.09 2.72
CA THR A 84 -6.21 -10.04 3.66
C THR A 84 -7.38 -9.31 4.29
N GLY A 85 -8.50 -9.19 3.57
CA GLY A 85 -9.66 -8.40 4.02
C GLY A 85 -10.11 -8.71 5.44
N PRO A 86 -10.29 -9.99 5.82
CA PRO A 86 -10.69 -10.35 7.19
C PRO A 86 -9.68 -9.99 8.28
N LYS A 87 -8.43 -9.73 7.90
CA LYS A 87 -7.33 -9.39 8.82
C LYS A 87 -7.13 -7.89 9.00
N ILE A 88 -7.87 -7.07 8.27
CA ILE A 88 -7.71 -5.62 8.24
C ILE A 88 -8.93 -4.97 8.88
N ALA A 89 -8.68 -4.07 9.86
CA ALA A 89 -9.73 -3.30 10.52
C ALA A 89 -10.03 -2.00 9.76
N GLY A 90 -9.06 -1.43 9.05
CA GLY A 90 -9.26 -0.20 8.30
C GLY A 90 -8.11 0.11 7.36
N ILE A 91 -8.41 0.91 6.34
CA ILE A 91 -7.43 1.43 5.38
C ILE A 91 -7.70 2.91 5.16
N ALA A 92 -6.65 3.73 5.23
CA ALA A 92 -6.67 5.11 4.81
C ALA A 92 -5.73 5.28 3.62
N SER A 93 -6.18 5.96 2.58
CA SER A 93 -5.40 6.18 1.35
C SER A 93 -5.14 7.66 1.16
N SER A 94 -3.97 8.01 0.66
CA SER A 94 -3.61 9.39 0.31
C SER A 94 -2.80 9.42 -0.98
N ILE A 95 -2.91 10.51 -1.71
CA ILE A 95 -2.01 10.81 -2.81
C ILE A 95 -1.05 11.89 -2.32
N LEU A 96 0.24 11.62 -2.50
CA LEU A 96 1.31 12.46 -1.98
C LEU A 96 2.08 13.07 -3.15
N GLN A 97 2.21 14.39 -3.13
CA GLN A 97 3.03 15.12 -4.10
C GLN A 97 4.28 15.63 -3.39
N PRO A 98 5.47 15.40 -3.95
CA PRO A 98 6.68 15.94 -3.34
C PRO A 98 6.64 17.46 -3.30
N MET A 99 7.00 18.03 -2.15
CA MET A 99 7.22 19.46 -2.04
C MET A 99 8.56 19.84 -2.69
N PRO A 100 8.71 21.10 -3.14
CA PRO A 100 10.03 21.60 -3.54
C PRO A 100 11.04 21.37 -2.42
N GLY A 101 12.19 20.79 -2.78
CA GLY A 101 13.24 20.47 -1.81
C GLY A 101 13.12 19.09 -1.15
N SER A 102 12.04 18.33 -1.44
CA SER A 102 11.95 16.96 -0.96
C SER A 102 13.02 16.07 -1.59
N PRO A 103 13.67 15.16 -0.84
CA PRO A 103 14.59 14.17 -1.42
C PRO A 103 13.94 13.29 -2.47
N LEU A 104 12.62 13.01 -2.32
CA LEU A 104 11.82 12.31 -3.33
C LEU A 104 11.13 13.33 -4.22
N GLN A 105 11.33 13.20 -5.51
CA GLN A 105 10.69 14.08 -6.50
C GLN A 105 9.84 13.32 -7.51
#